data_bd3b9162ecaededa765bdf3cfe4e2b28
#
_entry.id   bd3b9162ecaededa765bdf3cfe4e2b28
#
_cell.length_a   1.000
_cell.length_b   1.000
_cell.length_c   1.000
_cell.angle_alpha   90.00
_cell.angle_beta   90.00
_cell.angle_gamma   90.00
#
_symmetry.space_group_name_H-M   'P 1'
#
loop_
_entity.id
_entity.type
_entity.pdbx_description
1 polymer ?
#
loop_
_entity_poly.entity_id
_entity_poly.type
_entity_poly.pdbx_seq_one_letter_code
_entity_poly.pdbx_strand_id
1 'polypeptide(L)'
;SMSKKRITREDVLDQACEAVNYAKQQGVIANALVADFTRMKLEWLKALTGRLARAGADILRLDEICAPCRPAVCRYLARHVKQAIGNIPLAIHTHNDFDLGLAGQLAALEGGAEILEGSINGLGERAGVPNIAVLASVLEMLYGYNMGLRLDAFQELSEFVADVWRQPIPAHMAGTGRTAFSQCSEVHYVLPDSGEWMFNAWSPKVIGNRDYVPLCHYSGPMAIKRKARELGLGELGTEAANEVLAQVRRELRHRHTPLTNRLFAELVSQAAKR
;
A
#
# COMPACT_ATOMS: atom_id res chain seq x y z
N SER A 1 45.02 -11.22 -20.38
CA SER A 1 44.26 -10.01 -20.01
C SER A 1 43.02 -9.93 -20.90
N MET A 2 41.85 -10.25 -20.39
CA MET A 2 40.58 -9.99 -21.09
C MET A 2 40.38 -8.48 -21.10
N SER A 3 40.57 -7.82 -22.24
CA SER A 3 40.16 -6.43 -22.41
C SER A 3 38.62 -6.39 -22.30
N LYS A 4 38.07 -5.80 -21.24
CA LYS A 4 36.63 -5.53 -21.14
C LYS A 4 36.27 -4.63 -22.31
N LYS A 5 35.61 -5.17 -23.33
CA LYS A 5 35.06 -4.41 -24.44
C LYS A 5 34.15 -3.33 -23.85
N ARG A 6 34.42 -2.07 -24.10
CA ARG A 6 33.56 -0.97 -23.64
C ARG A 6 32.24 -1.07 -24.39
N ILE A 7 31.16 -1.42 -23.68
CA ILE A 7 29.82 -1.47 -24.25
C ILE A 7 29.37 -0.03 -24.50
N THR A 8 29.00 0.28 -25.73
CA THR A 8 28.44 1.58 -26.10
C THR A 8 26.93 1.64 -25.88
N ARG A 9 26.35 2.83 -25.93
CA ARG A 9 24.88 2.99 -25.89
C ARG A 9 24.19 2.33 -27.08
N GLU A 10 24.84 2.35 -28.25
CA GLU A 10 24.30 1.71 -29.45
C GLU A 10 24.32 0.18 -29.30
N ASP A 11 25.39 -0.38 -28.78
CA ASP A 11 25.43 -1.83 -28.47
C ASP A 11 24.30 -2.26 -27.53
N VAL A 12 23.97 -1.44 -26.53
CA VAL A 12 22.84 -1.71 -25.62
C VAL A 12 21.50 -1.67 -26.35
N LEU A 13 21.31 -0.67 -27.21
CA LEU A 13 20.10 -0.54 -28.02
C LEU A 13 19.90 -1.72 -28.96
N ASP A 14 20.94 -2.07 -29.68
CA ASP A 14 20.86 -3.16 -30.65
C ASP A 14 20.58 -4.50 -29.98
N GLN A 15 21.31 -4.82 -28.91
CA GLN A 15 21.04 -6.04 -28.13
C GLN A 15 19.62 -6.09 -27.54
N ALA A 16 19.11 -4.96 -27.01
CA ALA A 16 17.78 -4.90 -26.46
C ALA A 16 16.70 -5.07 -27.55
N CYS A 17 16.90 -4.47 -28.74
CA CYS A 17 16.01 -4.65 -29.88
C CYS A 17 16.05 -6.09 -30.43
N GLU A 18 17.23 -6.70 -30.51
CA GLU A 18 17.40 -8.10 -30.90
C GLU A 18 16.65 -9.04 -29.94
N ALA A 19 16.74 -8.80 -28.62
CA ALA A 19 16.04 -9.59 -27.63
C ALA A 19 14.50 -9.47 -27.78
N VAL A 20 13.98 -8.27 -28.02
CA VAL A 20 12.56 -8.05 -28.30
C VAL A 20 12.13 -8.78 -29.56
N ASN A 21 12.86 -8.60 -30.67
CA ASN A 21 12.57 -9.28 -31.93
C ASN A 21 12.59 -10.81 -31.76
N TYR A 22 13.57 -11.35 -31.07
CA TYR A 22 13.64 -12.78 -30.79
C TYR A 22 12.42 -13.29 -30.00
N ALA A 23 12.04 -12.58 -28.91
CA ALA A 23 10.86 -12.92 -28.15
C ALA A 23 9.59 -12.94 -29.04
N LYS A 24 9.43 -11.94 -29.90
CA LYS A 24 8.32 -11.86 -30.85
C LYS A 24 8.30 -13.03 -31.85
N GLN A 25 9.47 -13.40 -32.37
CA GLN A 25 9.60 -14.56 -33.27
C GLN A 25 9.23 -15.89 -32.60
N GLN A 26 9.44 -15.98 -31.27
CA GLN A 26 9.01 -17.15 -30.48
C GLN A 26 7.52 -17.10 -30.08
N GLY A 27 6.76 -16.08 -30.46
CA GLY A 27 5.34 -15.95 -30.18
C GLY A 27 5.01 -15.59 -28.73
N VAL A 28 5.98 -15.06 -27.96
CA VAL A 28 5.75 -14.62 -26.57
C VAL A 28 5.51 -13.11 -26.50
N ILE A 29 4.82 -12.68 -25.43
CA ILE A 29 4.63 -11.26 -25.11
C ILE A 29 5.96 -10.67 -24.66
N ALA A 30 6.43 -9.63 -25.35
CA ALA A 30 7.65 -8.93 -25.03
C ALA A 30 7.38 -7.71 -24.14
N ASN A 31 7.63 -7.84 -22.84
CA ASN A 31 7.61 -6.72 -21.89
C ASN A 31 9.04 -6.17 -21.76
N ALA A 32 9.32 -5.05 -22.41
CA ALA A 32 10.65 -4.44 -22.44
C ALA A 32 10.85 -3.52 -21.22
N LEU A 33 11.70 -3.95 -20.29
CA LEU A 33 12.03 -3.24 -19.08
C LEU A 33 13.19 -2.25 -19.30
N VAL A 34 13.00 -1.00 -18.86
CA VAL A 34 14.01 0.05 -18.83
C VAL A 34 14.33 0.42 -17.39
N ALA A 35 15.44 -0.13 -16.91
CA ALA A 35 15.91 0.05 -15.54
C ALA A 35 16.50 1.44 -15.30
N ASP A 36 16.34 1.96 -14.08
CA ASP A 36 16.90 3.25 -13.63
C ASP A 36 16.55 4.45 -14.55
N PHE A 37 15.34 4.47 -15.07
CA PHE A 37 14.89 5.50 -16.02
C PHE A 37 15.03 6.92 -15.48
N THR A 38 14.95 7.11 -14.16
CA THR A 38 15.06 8.40 -13.48
C THR A 38 16.46 9.02 -13.54
N ARG A 39 17.49 8.20 -13.80
CA ARG A 39 18.89 8.64 -13.99
C ARG A 39 19.24 8.97 -15.43
N MET A 40 18.36 8.66 -16.37
CA MET A 40 18.62 8.86 -17.78
C MET A 40 18.37 10.31 -18.22
N LYS A 41 19.16 10.77 -19.19
CA LYS A 41 18.80 12.01 -19.91
C LYS A 41 17.53 11.73 -20.72
N LEU A 42 16.59 12.68 -20.72
CA LEU A 42 15.30 12.53 -21.39
C LEU A 42 15.41 12.10 -22.85
N GLU A 43 16.31 12.72 -23.60
CA GLU A 43 16.47 12.39 -25.03
C GLU A 43 16.96 10.95 -25.25
N TRP A 44 17.81 10.45 -24.34
CA TRP A 44 18.24 9.05 -24.39
C TRP A 44 17.10 8.11 -24.00
N LEU A 45 16.34 8.43 -22.96
CA LEU A 45 15.19 7.65 -22.54
C LEU A 45 14.15 7.53 -23.68
N LYS A 46 13.81 8.63 -24.34
CA LYS A 46 12.90 8.65 -25.49
C LYS A 46 13.44 7.84 -26.67
N ALA A 47 14.73 7.97 -26.97
CA ALA A 47 15.36 7.23 -28.07
C ALA A 47 15.33 5.70 -27.81
N LEU A 48 15.71 5.28 -26.59
CA LEU A 48 15.69 3.90 -26.17
C LEU A 48 14.29 3.30 -26.23
N THR A 49 13.32 3.94 -25.55
CA THR A 49 11.94 3.46 -25.46
C THR A 49 11.27 3.43 -26.84
N GLY A 50 11.47 4.46 -27.67
CA GLY A 50 10.95 4.51 -29.03
C GLY A 50 11.55 3.44 -29.95
N ARG A 51 12.82 3.04 -29.77
CA ARG A 51 13.42 1.93 -30.55
C ARG A 51 12.88 0.58 -30.11
N LEU A 52 12.72 0.34 -28.80
CA LEU A 52 12.10 -0.88 -28.26
C LEU A 52 10.65 -1.04 -28.75
N ALA A 53 9.90 0.06 -28.80
CA ALA A 53 8.57 0.09 -29.35
C ALA A 53 8.54 -0.33 -30.83
N ARG A 54 9.43 0.25 -31.65
CA ARG A 54 9.56 -0.11 -33.08
C ARG A 54 10.08 -1.54 -33.30
N ALA A 55 10.84 -2.09 -32.37
CA ALA A 55 11.26 -3.48 -32.40
C ALA A 55 10.12 -4.47 -32.08
N GLY A 56 8.94 -3.97 -31.71
CA GLY A 56 7.75 -4.79 -31.49
C GLY A 56 7.48 -5.17 -30.04
N ALA A 57 8.01 -4.41 -29.06
CA ALA A 57 7.63 -4.60 -27.67
C ALA A 57 6.11 -4.47 -27.50
N ASP A 58 5.47 -5.41 -26.79
CA ASP A 58 4.04 -5.39 -26.50
C ASP A 58 3.72 -4.50 -25.29
N ILE A 59 4.64 -4.40 -24.35
CA ILE A 59 4.58 -3.55 -23.16
C ILE A 59 5.94 -2.89 -22.97
N LEU A 60 5.95 -1.62 -22.60
CA LEU A 60 7.16 -0.95 -22.13
C LEU A 60 7.03 -0.70 -20.65
N ARG A 61 8.04 -1.08 -19.88
CA ARG A 61 8.09 -0.92 -18.44
C ARG A 61 9.23 0.02 -18.04
N LEU A 62 8.90 1.06 -17.28
CA LEU A 62 9.86 1.92 -16.63
C LEU A 62 10.06 1.44 -15.18
N ASP A 63 11.28 1.11 -14.84
CA ASP A 63 11.63 0.58 -13.53
C ASP A 63 12.56 1.55 -12.79
N GLU A 64 12.08 2.09 -11.68
CA GLU A 64 12.88 2.89 -10.77
C GLU A 64 13.55 1.94 -9.77
N ILE A 65 14.83 1.64 -9.97
CA ILE A 65 15.55 0.66 -9.13
C ILE A 65 16.22 1.34 -7.93
N CYS A 66 17.03 2.35 -8.15
CA CYS A 66 17.89 2.93 -7.11
C CYS A 66 17.87 4.46 -7.05
N ALA A 67 17.00 5.09 -7.78
CA ALA A 67 16.98 6.55 -7.89
C ALA A 67 15.56 7.11 -7.74
N PRO A 68 14.98 7.05 -6.53
CA PRO A 68 13.65 7.56 -6.27
C PRO A 68 13.55 9.03 -6.68
N CYS A 69 12.43 9.41 -7.24
CA CYS A 69 12.20 10.76 -7.69
C CYS A 69 10.86 11.32 -7.19
N ARG A 70 10.72 12.63 -7.28
CA ARG A 70 9.44 13.28 -6.92
C ARG A 70 8.33 12.82 -7.85
N PRO A 71 7.08 12.69 -7.38
CA PRO A 71 5.95 12.27 -8.21
C PRO A 71 5.79 13.11 -9.50
N ALA A 72 6.04 14.42 -9.43
CA ALA A 72 6.01 15.29 -10.60
C ALA A 72 7.02 14.89 -11.70
N VAL A 73 8.17 14.29 -11.32
CA VAL A 73 9.17 13.77 -12.26
C VAL A 73 8.66 12.48 -12.90
N CYS A 74 8.03 11.59 -12.12
CA CYS A 74 7.38 10.38 -12.67
C CYS A 74 6.33 10.75 -13.74
N ARG A 75 5.45 11.72 -13.44
CA ARG A 75 4.47 12.23 -14.41
C ARG A 75 5.13 12.78 -15.67
N TYR A 76 6.15 13.61 -15.49
CA TYR A 76 6.88 14.23 -16.60
C TYR A 76 7.50 13.18 -17.51
N LEU A 77 8.25 12.23 -16.94
CA LEU A 77 8.95 11.21 -17.72
C LEU A 77 7.97 10.24 -18.38
N ALA A 78 6.94 9.78 -17.66
CA ALA A 78 5.88 8.91 -18.21
C ALA A 78 5.21 9.56 -19.44
N ARG A 79 4.85 10.86 -19.36
CA ARG A 79 4.25 11.58 -20.48
C ARG A 79 5.14 11.61 -21.71
N HIS A 80 6.43 11.89 -21.54
CA HIS A 80 7.37 11.96 -22.66
C HIS A 80 7.67 10.59 -23.26
N VAL A 81 7.74 9.55 -22.41
CA VAL A 81 7.89 8.17 -22.87
C VAL A 81 6.64 7.73 -23.62
N LYS A 82 5.44 7.98 -23.08
CA LYS A 82 4.18 7.62 -23.75
C LYS A 82 4.06 8.25 -25.14
N GLN A 83 4.49 9.50 -25.28
CA GLN A 83 4.56 10.17 -26.59
C GLN A 83 5.54 9.48 -27.55
N ALA A 84 6.64 8.94 -27.06
CA ALA A 84 7.66 8.27 -27.87
C ALA A 84 7.28 6.84 -28.29
N ILE A 85 6.48 6.13 -27.48
CA ILE A 85 6.07 4.74 -27.71
C ILE A 85 4.68 4.61 -28.36
N GLY A 86 3.89 5.68 -28.41
CA GLY A 86 2.56 5.69 -29.03
C GLY A 86 1.56 4.81 -28.27
N ASN A 87 0.92 3.88 -28.95
CA ASN A 87 -0.18 3.07 -28.41
C ASN A 87 0.28 1.89 -27.53
N ILE A 88 1.58 1.66 -27.41
CA ILE A 88 2.08 0.56 -26.57
C ILE A 88 1.77 0.89 -25.10
N PRO A 89 1.22 -0.07 -24.31
CA PRO A 89 0.99 0.12 -22.89
C PRO A 89 2.29 0.44 -22.14
N LEU A 90 2.22 1.46 -21.29
CA LEU A 90 3.32 1.88 -20.42
C LEU A 90 3.09 1.35 -19.01
N ALA A 91 3.99 0.49 -18.54
CA ALA A 91 4.05 0.05 -17.16
C ALA A 91 5.02 0.91 -16.34
N ILE A 92 4.75 1.07 -15.06
CA ILE A 92 5.61 1.78 -14.12
C ILE A 92 5.82 0.96 -12.85
N HIS A 93 7.07 0.82 -12.45
CA HIS A 93 7.51 0.23 -11.19
C HIS A 93 8.31 1.24 -10.39
N THR A 94 7.99 1.38 -9.11
CA THR A 94 8.66 2.31 -8.19
C THR A 94 8.88 1.68 -6.82
N HIS A 95 9.90 2.15 -6.11
CA HIS A 95 10.20 1.70 -4.74
C HIS A 95 9.78 2.73 -3.69
N ASN A 96 9.69 2.29 -2.44
CA ASN A 96 9.20 3.07 -1.30
C ASN A 96 10.31 3.68 -0.42
N ASP A 97 11.52 3.86 -0.94
CA ASP A 97 12.67 4.34 -0.14
C ASP A 97 12.39 5.66 0.61
N PHE A 98 11.47 6.49 0.12
CA PHE A 98 10.99 7.71 0.78
C PHE A 98 9.46 7.71 0.97
N ASP A 99 8.81 6.55 1.00
CA ASP A 99 7.35 6.40 1.02
C ASP A 99 6.63 7.09 -0.16
N LEU A 100 7.32 7.32 -1.26
CA LEU A 100 6.79 7.99 -2.44
C LEU A 100 6.42 7.05 -3.59
N GLY A 101 6.60 5.74 -3.44
CA GLY A 101 6.34 4.78 -4.51
C GLY A 101 4.92 4.85 -5.05
N LEU A 102 3.91 4.79 -4.17
CA LEU A 102 2.50 4.93 -4.57
C LEU A 102 2.23 6.27 -5.25
N ALA A 103 2.67 7.37 -4.65
CA ALA A 103 2.47 8.71 -5.22
C ALA A 103 3.18 8.88 -6.57
N GLY A 104 4.35 8.24 -6.74
CA GLY A 104 5.09 8.22 -8.00
C GLY A 104 4.32 7.49 -9.10
N GLN A 105 3.73 6.34 -8.80
CA GLN A 105 2.92 5.57 -9.76
C GLN A 105 1.63 6.29 -10.15
N LEU A 106 0.91 6.87 -9.19
CA LEU A 106 -0.29 7.65 -9.48
C LEU A 106 0.03 8.86 -10.36
N ALA A 107 1.14 9.53 -10.10
CA ALA A 107 1.60 10.61 -10.94
C ALA A 107 2.01 10.14 -12.35
N ALA A 108 2.60 8.95 -12.48
CA ALA A 108 2.91 8.35 -13.78
C ALA A 108 1.63 7.96 -14.54
N LEU A 109 0.59 7.44 -13.86
CA LEU A 109 -0.75 7.22 -14.43
C LEU A 109 -1.30 8.50 -15.04
N GLU A 110 -1.25 9.62 -14.32
CA GLU A 110 -1.65 10.95 -14.83
C GLU A 110 -0.74 11.43 -15.98
N GLY A 111 0.44 10.87 -16.12
CA GLY A 111 1.38 11.05 -17.22
C GLY A 111 1.13 10.15 -18.43
N GLY A 112 0.21 9.20 -18.33
CA GLY A 112 -0.16 8.27 -19.40
C GLY A 112 0.35 6.84 -19.22
N ALA A 113 0.85 6.47 -18.04
CA ALA A 113 1.06 5.05 -17.68
C ALA A 113 -0.29 4.34 -17.55
N GLU A 114 -0.35 3.07 -17.92
CA GLU A 114 -1.58 2.27 -17.95
C GLU A 114 -1.48 1.03 -17.07
N ILE A 115 -0.27 0.62 -16.71
CA ILE A 115 -0.01 -0.51 -15.83
C ILE A 115 0.78 -0.03 -14.62
N LEU A 116 0.23 -0.21 -13.43
CA LEU A 116 0.84 0.12 -12.15
C LEU A 116 1.18 -1.17 -11.40
N GLU A 117 2.30 -1.17 -10.69
CA GLU A 117 2.81 -2.36 -10.06
C GLU A 117 2.93 -2.21 -8.54
N GLY A 118 2.60 -3.26 -7.83
CA GLY A 118 2.74 -3.34 -6.39
C GLY A 118 2.91 -4.78 -5.92
N SER A 119 3.08 -4.95 -4.63
CA SER A 119 3.11 -6.27 -4.00
C SER A 119 2.19 -6.33 -2.80
N ILE A 120 1.84 -7.55 -2.40
CA ILE A 120 1.11 -7.75 -1.14
C ILE A 120 2.00 -7.31 0.02
N ASN A 121 1.42 -6.52 0.94
CA ASN A 121 2.11 -5.91 2.07
C ASN A 121 3.27 -4.96 1.69
N GLY A 122 3.37 -4.57 0.43
CA GLY A 122 4.46 -3.72 -0.04
C GLY A 122 5.83 -4.39 -0.02
N LEU A 123 5.88 -5.73 0.03
CA LEU A 123 7.12 -6.49 0.08
C LEU A 123 7.96 -6.26 -1.19
N GLY A 124 9.25 -6.07 -1.02
CA GLY A 124 10.18 -5.82 -2.11
C GLY A 124 11.57 -5.50 -1.60
N GLU A 125 12.45 -5.14 -2.49
CA GLU A 125 13.80 -4.73 -2.13
C GLU A 125 13.80 -3.47 -1.25
N ARG A 126 14.73 -3.39 -0.30
CA ARG A 126 14.95 -2.26 0.63
C ARG A 126 13.69 -1.91 1.43
N ALA A 127 13.07 -0.75 1.15
CA ALA A 127 11.80 -0.32 1.76
C ALA A 127 10.55 -0.89 1.06
N GLY A 128 10.75 -1.75 0.05
CA GLY A 128 9.68 -2.38 -0.69
C GLY A 128 9.13 -1.54 -1.83
N VAL A 129 7.94 -1.91 -2.28
CA VAL A 129 7.19 -1.29 -3.37
C VAL A 129 5.79 -0.88 -2.88
N PRO A 130 4.96 -0.18 -3.68
CA PRO A 130 3.60 0.14 -3.26
C PRO A 130 2.81 -1.08 -2.79
N ASN A 131 2.11 -0.96 -1.65
CA ASN A 131 1.17 -1.99 -1.21
C ASN A 131 -0.02 -2.03 -2.18
N ILE A 132 -0.21 -3.17 -2.84
CA ILE A 132 -1.23 -3.32 -3.87
C ILE A 132 -2.66 -3.17 -3.31
N ALA A 133 -2.90 -3.51 -2.06
CA ALA A 133 -4.20 -3.30 -1.43
C ALA A 133 -4.56 -1.81 -1.36
N VAL A 134 -3.58 -0.96 -1.02
CA VAL A 134 -3.76 0.50 -0.99
C VAL A 134 -3.84 1.06 -2.41
N LEU A 135 -2.97 0.61 -3.31
CA LEU A 135 -2.97 1.05 -4.72
C LEU A 135 -4.33 0.78 -5.37
N ALA A 136 -4.85 -0.44 -5.26
CA ALA A 136 -6.14 -0.81 -5.82
C ALA A 136 -7.28 0.01 -5.19
N SER A 137 -7.29 0.19 -3.86
CA SER A 137 -8.28 1.01 -3.18
C SER A 137 -8.27 2.47 -3.63
N VAL A 138 -7.08 3.06 -3.82
CA VAL A 138 -6.95 4.43 -4.33
C VAL A 138 -7.48 4.53 -5.76
N LEU A 139 -7.15 3.57 -6.62
CA LEU A 139 -7.63 3.57 -8.02
C LEU A 139 -9.15 3.47 -8.10
N GLU A 140 -9.80 2.64 -7.28
CA GLU A 140 -11.27 2.54 -7.28
C GLU A 140 -11.93 3.72 -6.58
N MET A 141 -11.47 4.14 -5.40
CA MET A 141 -12.17 5.09 -4.56
C MET A 141 -11.89 6.55 -4.92
N LEU A 142 -10.66 6.88 -5.33
CA LEU A 142 -10.27 8.26 -5.61
C LEU A 142 -10.19 8.56 -7.11
N TYR A 143 -9.85 7.58 -7.93
CA TYR A 143 -9.77 7.75 -9.38
C TYR A 143 -11.01 7.22 -10.12
N GLY A 144 -11.86 6.43 -9.46
CA GLY A 144 -13.10 5.91 -10.05
C GLY A 144 -12.91 4.77 -11.05
N TYR A 145 -11.76 4.12 -11.06
CA TYR A 145 -11.53 2.95 -11.90
C TYR A 145 -12.21 1.71 -11.31
N ASN A 146 -12.91 0.97 -12.15
CA ASN A 146 -13.36 -0.37 -11.77
C ASN A 146 -12.29 -1.39 -12.14
N MET A 147 -11.53 -1.86 -11.16
CA MET A 147 -10.44 -2.81 -11.36
C MET A 147 -10.93 -4.25 -11.46
N GLY A 148 -12.20 -4.52 -11.14
CA GLY A 148 -12.75 -5.88 -11.08
C GLY A 148 -12.11 -6.76 -10.00
N LEU A 149 -11.48 -6.16 -8.99
CA LEU A 149 -10.80 -6.86 -7.92
C LEU A 149 -11.74 -7.07 -6.72
N ARG A 150 -11.56 -8.17 -6.03
CA ARG A 150 -12.18 -8.39 -4.74
C ARG A 150 -11.37 -7.68 -3.65
N LEU A 151 -11.61 -6.38 -3.48
CA LEU A 151 -10.89 -5.59 -2.47
C LEU A 151 -11.08 -6.16 -1.06
N ASP A 152 -12.25 -6.70 -0.75
CA ASP A 152 -12.60 -7.30 0.53
C ASP A 152 -11.74 -8.53 0.91
N ALA A 153 -11.04 -9.12 -0.05
CA ALA A 153 -10.13 -10.25 0.19
C ALA A 153 -8.69 -9.82 0.54
N PHE A 154 -8.35 -8.53 0.47
CA PHE A 154 -6.95 -8.11 0.67
C PHE A 154 -6.46 -8.28 2.10
N GLN A 155 -7.33 -8.18 3.11
CA GLN A 155 -6.90 -8.43 4.50
C GLN A 155 -6.47 -9.88 4.68
N GLU A 156 -7.29 -10.83 4.24
CA GLU A 156 -6.99 -12.26 4.32
C GLU A 156 -5.71 -12.60 3.53
N LEU A 157 -5.59 -12.07 2.32
CA LEU A 157 -4.40 -12.27 1.49
C LEU A 157 -3.14 -11.67 2.14
N SER A 158 -3.25 -10.52 2.78
CA SER A 158 -2.15 -9.88 3.51
C SER A 158 -1.69 -10.72 4.70
N GLU A 159 -2.63 -11.28 5.45
CA GLU A 159 -2.35 -12.18 6.58
C GLU A 159 -1.70 -13.47 6.10
N PHE A 160 -2.22 -14.09 5.05
CA PHE A 160 -1.64 -15.27 4.42
C PHE A 160 -0.18 -15.05 3.99
N VAL A 161 0.10 -13.94 3.29
CA VAL A 161 1.45 -13.62 2.85
C VAL A 161 2.38 -13.33 4.03
N ALA A 162 1.89 -12.65 5.08
CA ALA A 162 2.67 -12.41 6.29
C ALA A 162 3.09 -13.72 6.98
N ASP A 163 2.19 -14.70 7.03
CA ASP A 163 2.47 -16.02 7.59
C ASP A 163 3.49 -16.81 6.75
N VAL A 164 3.31 -16.85 5.43
CA VAL A 164 4.22 -17.56 4.52
C VAL A 164 5.63 -16.97 4.58
N TRP A 165 5.75 -15.66 4.59
CA TRP A 165 7.03 -14.96 4.64
C TRP A 165 7.58 -14.82 6.06
N ARG A 166 6.80 -15.20 7.09
CA ARG A 166 7.13 -15.01 8.52
C ARG A 166 7.51 -13.55 8.83
N GLN A 167 6.88 -12.63 8.16
CA GLN A 167 7.07 -11.21 8.33
C GLN A 167 5.73 -10.56 8.72
N PRO A 168 5.56 -10.12 9.97
CA PRO A 168 4.29 -9.58 10.43
C PRO A 168 3.94 -8.27 9.70
N ILE A 169 2.65 -8.06 9.45
CA ILE A 169 2.14 -6.81 8.91
C ILE A 169 2.42 -5.69 9.94
N PRO A 170 3.09 -4.59 9.58
CA PRO A 170 3.25 -3.45 10.45
C PRO A 170 1.89 -2.95 10.96
N ALA A 171 1.77 -2.74 12.28
CA ALA A 171 0.48 -2.43 12.89
C ALA A 171 -0.22 -1.21 12.27
N HIS A 172 0.54 -0.22 11.83
CA HIS A 172 0.06 1.04 11.24
C HIS A 172 0.06 1.04 9.70
N MET A 173 0.33 -0.10 9.06
CA MET A 173 0.30 -0.17 7.59
C MET A 173 -1.05 0.29 7.07
N ALA A 174 -1.05 1.19 6.11
CA ALA A 174 -2.28 1.70 5.51
C ALA A 174 -3.13 0.53 4.98
N GLY A 175 -4.41 0.58 5.26
CA GLY A 175 -5.41 -0.39 4.84
C GLY A 175 -5.36 -1.72 5.60
N THR A 176 -4.28 -2.47 5.60
CA THR A 176 -4.21 -3.84 6.13
C THR A 176 -3.59 -3.95 7.52
N GLY A 177 -3.01 -2.86 8.05
CA GLY A 177 -2.48 -2.85 9.40
C GLY A 177 -3.58 -2.92 10.47
N ARG A 178 -3.27 -3.57 11.60
CA ARG A 178 -4.22 -3.75 12.71
C ARG A 178 -4.78 -2.43 13.26
N THR A 179 -3.99 -1.35 13.21
CA THR A 179 -4.39 -0.03 13.72
C THR A 179 -4.75 0.97 12.61
N ALA A 180 -4.84 0.52 11.35
CA ALA A 180 -5.12 1.40 10.22
C ALA A 180 -6.45 2.17 10.34
N PHE A 181 -7.43 1.59 11.03
CA PHE A 181 -8.76 2.15 11.25
C PHE A 181 -9.05 2.37 12.75
N SER A 182 -8.00 2.54 13.55
CA SER A 182 -8.15 2.74 15.00
C SER A 182 -8.38 4.21 15.36
N GLN A 183 -9.28 4.43 16.31
CA GLN A 183 -9.57 5.74 16.88
C GLN A 183 -9.27 5.72 18.37
N CYS A 184 -8.64 6.75 18.92
CA CYS A 184 -8.27 6.82 20.34
C CYS A 184 -9.08 7.86 21.12
N SER A 185 -9.59 8.88 20.44
CA SER A 185 -10.26 10.00 21.09
C SER A 185 -11.73 9.67 21.44
N GLU A 186 -12.14 9.99 22.66
CA GLU A 186 -13.52 9.76 23.13
C GLU A 186 -14.56 10.46 22.24
N VAL A 187 -14.25 11.64 21.68
CA VAL A 187 -15.19 12.36 20.80
C VAL A 187 -15.58 11.53 19.57
N HIS A 188 -14.71 10.64 19.11
CA HIS A 188 -14.99 9.78 17.96
C HIS A 188 -15.98 8.64 18.28
N TYR A 189 -16.20 8.37 19.56
CA TYR A 189 -17.13 7.35 20.04
C TYR A 189 -18.46 7.91 20.58
N VAL A 190 -18.50 9.21 20.88
CA VAL A 190 -19.68 9.85 21.46
C VAL A 190 -20.71 10.23 20.39
N LEU A 191 -20.27 10.49 19.16
CA LEU A 191 -21.19 10.85 18.09
C LEU A 191 -22.05 9.64 17.71
N PRO A 192 -23.35 9.85 17.52
CA PRO A 192 -24.28 8.76 17.24
C PRO A 192 -23.89 7.97 16.01
N ASP A 193 -24.36 6.73 15.93
CA ASP A 193 -24.11 5.74 14.86
C ASP A 193 -24.55 6.20 13.44
N SER A 194 -24.43 7.48 13.16
CA SER A 194 -24.73 8.10 11.87
C SER A 194 -23.75 7.69 10.75
N GLY A 195 -22.90 6.73 11.02
CA GLY A 195 -22.01 6.11 10.06
C GLY A 195 -20.74 5.59 10.73
N GLU A 196 -20.47 4.30 10.59
CA GLU A 196 -19.28 3.61 11.08
C GLU A 196 -17.96 4.25 10.63
N TRP A 197 -18.02 5.24 9.75
CA TRP A 197 -16.85 5.79 9.03
C TRP A 197 -16.69 7.32 9.18
N MET A 198 -17.42 7.97 10.09
CA MET A 198 -17.37 9.44 10.22
C MET A 198 -15.93 9.98 10.44
N PHE A 199 -15.06 9.22 11.09
CA PHE A 199 -13.67 9.59 11.35
C PHE A 199 -12.65 8.68 10.66
N ASN A 200 -13.12 7.76 9.81
CA ASN A 200 -12.27 6.98 8.92
C ASN A 200 -12.33 7.60 7.53
N ALA A 201 -11.20 7.65 6.84
CA ALA A 201 -11.15 8.13 5.45
C ALA A 201 -12.01 7.26 4.52
N TRP A 202 -12.19 5.99 4.88
CA TRP A 202 -12.96 4.96 4.18
C TRP A 202 -13.29 3.80 5.12
N SER A 203 -14.27 2.96 4.73
CA SER A 203 -14.66 1.83 5.57
C SER A 203 -13.62 0.71 5.57
N PRO A 204 -13.23 0.17 6.72
CA PRO A 204 -12.34 -1.00 6.80
C PRO A 204 -12.90 -2.23 6.06
N LYS A 205 -14.21 -2.35 5.94
CA LYS A 205 -14.89 -3.46 5.24
C LYS A 205 -14.53 -3.52 3.76
N VAL A 206 -14.14 -2.38 3.14
CA VAL A 206 -13.75 -2.34 1.73
C VAL A 206 -12.61 -3.32 1.42
N ILE A 207 -11.66 -3.47 2.35
CA ILE A 207 -10.53 -4.41 2.16
C ILE A 207 -10.57 -5.60 3.11
N GLY A 208 -11.71 -5.86 3.75
CA GLY A 208 -11.87 -6.97 4.69
C GLY A 208 -11.24 -6.73 6.06
N ASN A 209 -10.78 -5.52 6.36
CA ASN A 209 -10.27 -5.15 7.68
C ASN A 209 -11.43 -4.79 8.63
N ARG A 210 -11.13 -4.47 9.86
CA ARG A 210 -12.09 -4.14 10.92
C ARG A 210 -11.63 -2.94 11.72
N ASP A 211 -12.59 -2.29 12.34
CA ASP A 211 -12.28 -1.28 13.36
C ASP A 211 -11.51 -1.92 14.51
N TYR A 212 -10.60 -1.15 15.07
CA TYR A 212 -9.87 -1.53 16.27
C TYR A 212 -10.00 -0.43 17.31
N VAL A 213 -10.49 -0.79 18.50
CA VAL A 213 -10.63 0.13 19.63
C VAL A 213 -9.40 -0.02 20.55
N PRO A 214 -8.38 0.84 20.41
CA PRO A 214 -7.27 0.85 21.34
C PRO A 214 -7.70 1.49 22.65
N LEU A 215 -7.25 0.95 23.77
CA LEU A 215 -7.41 1.57 25.08
C LEU A 215 -6.14 2.30 25.47
N CYS A 216 -6.24 3.61 25.65
CA CYS A 216 -5.12 4.49 25.96
C CYS A 216 -5.51 5.53 27.04
N HIS A 217 -4.59 6.38 27.42
CA HIS A 217 -4.85 7.41 28.44
C HIS A 217 -5.96 8.41 28.07
N TYR A 218 -6.20 8.59 26.77
CA TYR A 218 -7.26 9.47 26.24
C TYR A 218 -8.60 8.78 26.07
N SER A 219 -8.68 7.47 26.32
CA SER A 219 -9.94 6.73 26.24
C SER A 219 -10.93 7.22 27.30
N GLY A 220 -12.20 7.28 26.94
CA GLY A 220 -13.31 7.57 27.81
C GLY A 220 -14.29 6.41 27.94
N PRO A 221 -15.44 6.61 28.61
CA PRO A 221 -16.42 5.56 28.87
C PRO A 221 -16.98 4.90 27.60
N MET A 222 -17.14 5.68 26.51
CA MET A 222 -17.67 5.14 25.25
C MET A 222 -16.68 4.18 24.60
N ALA A 223 -15.37 4.45 24.66
CA ALA A 223 -14.34 3.51 24.20
C ALA A 223 -14.41 2.19 24.97
N ILE A 224 -14.65 2.24 26.29
CA ILE A 224 -14.83 1.03 27.14
C ILE A 224 -16.08 0.25 26.69
N LYS A 225 -17.22 0.92 26.52
CA LYS A 225 -18.47 0.29 26.06
C LYS A 225 -18.29 -0.37 24.69
N ARG A 226 -17.66 0.35 23.75
CA ARG A 226 -17.40 -0.16 22.40
C ARG A 226 -16.44 -1.35 22.42
N LYS A 227 -15.38 -1.30 23.23
CA LYS A 227 -14.45 -2.42 23.39
C LYS A 227 -15.12 -3.65 24.02
N ALA A 228 -15.98 -3.46 25.01
CA ALA A 228 -16.72 -4.56 25.59
C ALA A 228 -17.65 -5.22 24.56
N ARG A 229 -18.34 -4.43 23.74
CA ARG A 229 -19.17 -4.92 22.63
C ARG A 229 -18.35 -5.65 21.57
N GLU A 230 -17.18 -5.09 21.17
CA GLU A 230 -16.25 -5.73 20.22
C GLU A 230 -15.83 -7.13 20.68
N LEU A 231 -15.65 -7.31 21.99
CA LEU A 231 -15.23 -8.59 22.57
C LEU A 231 -16.39 -9.51 23.00
N GLY A 232 -17.64 -9.13 22.73
CA GLY A 232 -18.82 -9.91 23.12
C GLY A 232 -19.05 -9.98 24.63
N LEU A 233 -18.55 -9.00 25.40
CA LEU A 233 -18.68 -8.96 26.86
C LEU A 233 -20.01 -8.36 27.36
N GLY A 234 -20.93 -8.06 26.44
CA GLY A 234 -22.22 -7.44 26.72
C GLY A 234 -22.19 -5.91 26.73
N GLU A 235 -23.39 -5.34 27.04
CA GLU A 235 -23.57 -3.90 27.14
C GLU A 235 -23.25 -3.42 28.56
N LEU A 236 -22.35 -2.44 28.67
CA LEU A 236 -22.00 -1.84 29.96
C LEU A 236 -22.82 -0.59 30.23
N GLY A 237 -23.41 -0.49 31.42
CA GLY A 237 -23.97 0.75 31.93
C GLY A 237 -22.90 1.82 32.10
N THR A 238 -23.32 3.08 32.27
CA THR A 238 -22.39 4.21 32.39
C THR A 238 -21.50 4.10 33.62
N GLU A 239 -22.04 3.67 34.77
CA GLU A 239 -21.28 3.49 36.01
C GLU A 239 -20.23 2.39 35.88
N ALA A 240 -20.63 1.22 35.38
CA ALA A 240 -19.68 0.10 35.13
C ALA A 240 -18.58 0.48 34.14
N ALA A 241 -18.93 1.21 33.06
CA ALA A 241 -17.93 1.68 32.09
C ALA A 241 -16.93 2.67 32.73
N ASN A 242 -17.38 3.57 33.62
CA ASN A 242 -16.50 4.48 34.36
C ASN A 242 -15.60 3.73 35.35
N GLU A 243 -16.13 2.72 36.03
CA GLU A 243 -15.31 1.88 36.94
C GLU A 243 -14.23 1.12 36.17
N VAL A 244 -14.58 0.47 35.06
CA VAL A 244 -13.62 -0.22 34.20
C VAL A 244 -12.60 0.76 33.64
N LEU A 245 -13.00 1.96 33.22
CA LEU A 245 -12.10 3.00 32.72
C LEU A 245 -11.06 3.41 33.78
N ALA A 246 -11.51 3.58 35.04
CA ALA A 246 -10.61 3.90 36.15
C ALA A 246 -9.56 2.79 36.37
N GLN A 247 -9.96 1.53 36.23
CA GLN A 247 -9.06 0.38 36.34
C GLN A 247 -8.11 0.32 35.13
N VAL A 248 -8.59 0.49 33.90
CA VAL A 248 -7.78 0.57 32.68
C VAL A 248 -6.71 1.66 32.81
N ARG A 249 -7.08 2.86 33.27
CA ARG A 249 -6.14 3.97 33.48
C ARG A 249 -5.09 3.67 34.54
N ARG A 250 -5.44 2.91 35.57
CA ARG A 250 -4.45 2.44 36.59
C ARG A 250 -3.46 1.47 35.98
N GLU A 251 -3.92 0.49 35.25
CA GLU A 251 -3.08 -0.49 34.57
C GLU A 251 -2.12 0.17 33.58
N LEU A 252 -2.60 1.11 32.77
CA LEU A 252 -1.81 1.82 31.78
C LEU A 252 -0.70 2.71 32.39
N ARG A 253 -0.87 3.19 33.63
CA ARG A 253 0.19 3.96 34.33
C ARG A 253 1.44 3.17 34.63
N HIS A 254 1.30 1.86 34.79
CA HIS A 254 2.38 0.94 35.15
C HIS A 254 2.87 0.08 34.00
N ARG A 255 2.30 0.27 32.79
CA ARG A 255 2.61 -0.52 31.60
C ARG A 255 3.04 0.36 30.45
N HIS A 256 4.08 -0.08 29.76
CA HIS A 256 4.53 0.52 28.49
C HIS A 256 3.98 -0.23 27.27
N THR A 257 3.08 -1.19 27.47
CA THR A 257 2.45 -2.01 26.43
C THR A 257 0.93 -1.81 26.44
N PRO A 258 0.26 -1.91 25.29
CA PRO A 258 -1.20 -1.86 25.22
C PRO A 258 -1.85 -2.92 26.12
N LEU A 259 -3.05 -2.61 26.61
CA LEU A 259 -3.85 -3.57 27.35
C LEU A 259 -4.22 -4.75 26.44
N THR A 260 -4.04 -5.98 26.94
CA THR A 260 -4.50 -7.16 26.21
C THR A 260 -6.02 -7.32 26.32
N ASN A 261 -6.65 -7.92 25.32
CA ASN A 261 -8.09 -8.22 25.37
C ASN A 261 -8.47 -9.08 26.58
N ARG A 262 -7.59 -10.03 26.96
CA ARG A 262 -7.77 -10.88 28.13
C ARG A 262 -7.85 -10.05 29.42
N LEU A 263 -6.89 -9.18 29.66
CA LEU A 263 -6.88 -8.35 30.87
C LEU A 263 -8.10 -7.41 30.89
N PHE A 264 -8.46 -6.83 29.75
CA PHE A 264 -9.68 -6.02 29.68
C PHE A 264 -10.94 -6.82 30.07
N ALA A 265 -11.09 -8.04 29.56
CA ALA A 265 -12.21 -8.91 29.91
C ALA A 265 -12.24 -9.25 31.41
N GLU A 266 -11.09 -9.45 32.04
CA GLU A 266 -10.97 -9.65 33.48
C GLU A 266 -11.45 -8.41 34.27
N LEU A 267 -11.05 -7.20 33.84
CA LEU A 267 -11.50 -5.94 34.46
C LEU A 267 -13.02 -5.74 34.34
N VAL A 268 -13.59 -6.01 33.16
CA VAL A 268 -15.05 -5.96 32.95
C VAL A 268 -15.77 -6.94 33.85
N SER A 269 -15.29 -8.18 33.96
CA SER A 269 -15.89 -9.20 34.82
C SER A 269 -15.84 -8.84 36.30
N GLN A 270 -14.81 -8.14 36.75
CA GLN A 270 -14.70 -7.65 38.13
C GLN A 270 -15.71 -6.52 38.42
N ALA A 271 -15.90 -5.61 37.46
CA ALA A 271 -16.88 -4.52 37.61
C ALA A 271 -18.33 -5.03 37.61
N ALA A 272 -18.65 -6.09 36.88
CA ALA A 272 -19.97 -6.69 36.82
C ALA A 272 -20.38 -7.47 38.09
N LYS A 273 -19.43 -7.80 38.97
CA LYS A 273 -19.68 -8.53 40.24
C LYS A 273 -19.93 -7.61 41.45
N ARG A 274 -19.80 -6.32 41.27
CA ARG A 274 -20.04 -5.29 42.28
C ARG A 274 -21.38 -4.58 42.05
#